data_4f1eb6a5589636305abeca95019fb67d
#
_entry.id   4f1eb6a5589636305abeca95019fb67d
#
_cell.length_a   1.000
_cell.length_b   1.000
_cell.length_c   1.000
_cell.angle_alpha   90.00
_cell.angle_beta   90.00
_cell.angle_gamma   90.00
#
_symmetry.space_group_name_H-M   'P 1'
#
loop_
_entity.id
_entity.type
_entity.pdbx_description
1 polymer ?
#
loop_
_entity_poly.entity_id
_entity_poly.type
_entity_poly.pdbx_seq_one_letter_code
_entity_poly.pdbx_strand_id
1 'polypeptide(L)'
;IKTSFGLFAVFALMMTFSLHQVSAADKIRWKVQSTFNTGWPALGDPVARLSDTLDRATDGRIKLKVYEPGKILPPLEISPSISKGDLPAAYNYMAYDQGRIPAAVLFAAVPFGMEPWEYAAWWFEGEGAKLANEIYNKQNIQVLLCSTIGPETAGWYRNPITSLADLKGLKIRFSGLGGMVLNEIGASATLMAGGEIFAALEKGTLDATEYSMPAIDEVLGFHKI
;
A
#
# COMPACT_ATOMS: atom_id res chain seq x y z
N ILE A 1 -56.98 -20.00 -55.04
CA ILE A 1 -56.70 -20.16 -53.57
C ILE A 1 -55.53 -21.13 -53.37
N LYS A 2 -54.30 -20.74 -53.63
CA LYS A 2 -53.08 -21.48 -53.24
C LYS A 2 -51.85 -20.59 -53.46
N THR A 3 -51.61 -19.52 -52.66
CA THR A 3 -50.34 -18.82 -52.68
C THR A 3 -50.14 -17.87 -51.45
N SER A 4 -50.64 -18.17 -50.26
CA SER A 4 -50.48 -17.32 -49.10
C SER A 4 -49.89 -18.02 -47.87
N PHE A 5 -49.41 -19.23 -47.98
CA PHE A 5 -48.81 -19.96 -46.82
C PHE A 5 -47.29 -19.98 -46.78
N GLY A 6 -46.63 -19.53 -47.84
CA GLY A 6 -45.14 -19.58 -47.91
C GLY A 6 -44.40 -18.36 -47.31
N LEU A 7 -45.06 -17.21 -47.09
CA LEU A 7 -44.42 -15.97 -46.68
C LEU A 7 -44.35 -15.79 -45.16
N PHE A 8 -45.17 -16.51 -44.38
CA PHE A 8 -45.19 -16.41 -42.93
C PHE A 8 -44.14 -17.30 -42.26
N ALA A 9 -43.67 -18.36 -42.91
CA ALA A 9 -42.66 -19.27 -42.34
C ALA A 9 -41.23 -18.72 -42.45
N VAL A 10 -40.95 -17.82 -43.41
CA VAL A 10 -39.60 -17.23 -43.57
C VAL A 10 -39.35 -16.05 -42.64
N PHE A 11 -40.40 -15.34 -42.19
CA PHE A 11 -40.27 -14.22 -41.24
C PHE A 11 -40.13 -14.68 -39.79
N ALA A 12 -40.55 -15.89 -39.44
CA ALA A 12 -40.41 -16.47 -38.11
C ALA A 12 -39.00 -17.05 -37.86
N LEU A 13 -38.20 -17.32 -38.92
CA LEU A 13 -36.88 -17.91 -38.82
C LEU A 13 -35.74 -16.87 -38.73
N MET A 14 -36.03 -15.57 -38.90
CA MET A 14 -35.04 -14.50 -38.78
C MET A 14 -35.04 -13.78 -37.40
N MET A 15 -35.92 -14.19 -36.47
CA MET A 15 -35.97 -13.62 -35.12
C MET A 15 -35.19 -14.42 -34.05
N THR A 16 -34.50 -15.46 -34.45
CA THR A 16 -33.65 -16.22 -33.50
C THR A 16 -32.22 -16.15 -33.99
N PHE A 17 -31.44 -15.29 -33.50
CA PHE A 17 -30.00 -15.37 -33.26
C PHE A 17 -29.35 -13.99 -33.23
N SER A 18 -29.75 -13.20 -32.25
CA SER A 18 -28.83 -12.21 -31.68
C SER A 18 -28.67 -12.50 -30.21
N LEU A 19 -28.32 -13.74 -29.89
CA LEU A 19 -27.61 -14.02 -28.65
C LEU A 19 -26.25 -13.37 -28.81
N HIS A 20 -26.16 -12.13 -28.35
CA HIS A 20 -24.85 -11.53 -28.08
C HIS A 20 -24.15 -12.51 -27.17
N GLN A 21 -23.11 -13.19 -27.70
CA GLN A 21 -22.13 -13.83 -26.86
C GLN A 21 -21.54 -12.74 -25.98
N VAL A 22 -22.06 -12.63 -24.77
CA VAL A 22 -21.35 -11.92 -23.70
C VAL A 22 -20.05 -12.67 -23.57
N SER A 23 -19.01 -12.18 -24.23
CA SER A 23 -17.66 -12.67 -24.05
C SER A 23 -17.42 -12.69 -22.55
N ALA A 24 -17.23 -13.88 -22.00
CA ALA A 24 -16.87 -14.01 -20.61
C ALA A 24 -15.57 -13.21 -20.43
N ALA A 25 -15.68 -12.03 -19.81
CA ALA A 25 -14.52 -11.19 -19.58
C ALA A 25 -13.46 -12.02 -18.83
N ASP A 26 -12.20 -11.91 -19.26
CA ASP A 26 -11.10 -12.70 -18.73
C ASP A 26 -11.02 -12.60 -17.20
N LYS A 27 -10.77 -13.75 -16.57
CA LYS A 27 -10.61 -13.83 -15.11
C LYS A 27 -9.24 -13.30 -14.72
N ILE A 28 -9.21 -12.31 -13.87
CA ILE A 28 -7.97 -11.74 -13.29
C ILE A 28 -7.67 -12.46 -11.98
N ARG A 29 -6.46 -13.01 -11.86
CA ARG A 29 -5.96 -13.69 -10.66
C ARG A 29 -4.58 -13.16 -10.33
N TRP A 30 -4.53 -12.13 -9.50
CA TRP A 30 -3.26 -11.51 -9.13
C TRP A 30 -2.76 -11.98 -7.77
N LYS A 31 -1.46 -12.22 -7.70
CA LYS A 31 -0.74 -12.32 -6.44
C LYS A 31 -0.42 -10.89 -5.98
N VAL A 32 -0.79 -10.56 -4.75
CA VAL A 32 -0.54 -9.25 -4.14
C VAL A 32 0.32 -9.45 -2.90
N GLN A 33 1.54 -8.96 -2.92
CA GLN A 33 2.38 -8.94 -1.73
C GLN A 33 2.00 -7.74 -0.86
N SER A 34 1.65 -7.99 0.39
CA SER A 34 1.48 -6.92 1.37
C SER A 34 2.79 -6.62 2.10
N THR A 35 3.05 -5.35 2.35
CA THR A 35 4.09 -4.88 3.25
C THR A 35 3.70 -5.03 4.72
N PHE A 36 2.38 -5.03 4.98
CA PHE A 36 1.81 -5.07 6.33
C PHE A 36 1.05 -6.37 6.56
N ASN A 37 1.07 -6.86 7.78
CA ASN A 37 0.26 -8.02 8.18
C ASN A 37 -1.23 -7.69 8.00
N THR A 38 -1.96 -8.54 7.31
CA THR A 38 -3.37 -8.31 6.95
C THR A 38 -4.32 -8.24 8.16
N GLY A 39 -3.87 -8.70 9.31
CA GLY A 39 -4.61 -8.58 10.57
C GLY A 39 -4.39 -7.25 11.32
N TRP A 40 -3.50 -6.36 10.85
CA TRP A 40 -3.28 -5.08 11.50
C TRP A 40 -4.37 -4.07 11.12
N PRO A 41 -5.10 -3.53 12.13
CA PRO A 41 -6.18 -2.58 11.86
C PRO A 41 -5.70 -1.34 11.11
N ALA A 42 -6.47 -0.87 10.14
CA ALA A 42 -6.21 0.30 9.31
C ALA A 42 -4.92 0.25 8.47
N LEU A 43 -3.91 -0.50 8.87
CA LEU A 43 -2.62 -0.57 8.17
C LEU A 43 -2.55 -1.74 7.20
N GLY A 44 -3.01 -2.94 7.57
CA GLY A 44 -2.93 -4.14 6.73
C GLY A 44 -4.30 -4.70 6.31
N ASP A 45 -5.33 -4.53 7.14
CA ASP A 45 -6.68 -5.02 6.84
C ASP A 45 -7.35 -4.38 5.61
N PRO A 46 -7.00 -3.14 5.15
CA PRO A 46 -7.62 -2.57 3.96
C PRO A 46 -7.39 -3.40 2.69
N VAL A 47 -6.23 -4.00 2.51
CA VAL A 47 -5.96 -4.81 1.32
C VAL A 47 -6.74 -6.13 1.34
N ALA A 48 -6.96 -6.73 2.51
CA ALA A 48 -7.81 -7.90 2.66
C ALA A 48 -9.26 -7.56 2.30
N ARG A 49 -9.79 -6.46 2.85
CA ARG A 49 -11.15 -5.97 2.52
C ARG A 49 -11.30 -5.61 1.04
N LEU A 50 -10.28 -5.01 0.43
CA LEU A 50 -10.27 -4.71 -1.00
C LEU A 50 -10.39 -6.00 -1.83
N SER A 51 -9.61 -7.03 -1.48
CA SER A 51 -9.67 -8.34 -2.14
C SER A 51 -11.07 -8.94 -2.10
N ASP A 52 -11.70 -8.96 -0.94
CA ASP A 52 -13.05 -9.50 -0.76
C ASP A 52 -14.11 -8.67 -1.49
N THR A 53 -13.94 -7.34 -1.49
CA THR A 53 -14.85 -6.43 -2.18
C THR A 53 -14.78 -6.63 -3.69
N LEU A 54 -13.58 -6.74 -4.27
CA LEU A 54 -13.39 -6.97 -5.70
C LEU A 54 -13.93 -8.33 -6.13
N ASP A 55 -13.69 -9.39 -5.35
CA ASP A 55 -14.23 -10.72 -5.64
C ASP A 55 -15.76 -10.70 -5.73
N ARG A 56 -16.43 -10.07 -4.76
CA ARG A 56 -17.90 -9.93 -4.72
C ARG A 56 -18.44 -8.98 -5.80
N ALA A 57 -17.84 -7.80 -5.95
CA ALA A 57 -18.32 -6.77 -6.89
C ALA A 57 -18.15 -7.20 -8.35
N THR A 58 -17.29 -8.14 -8.64
CA THR A 58 -17.00 -8.62 -9.99
C THR A 58 -17.52 -10.04 -10.25
N ASP A 59 -18.30 -10.58 -9.34
CA ASP A 59 -18.79 -11.97 -9.40
C ASP A 59 -17.66 -12.97 -9.67
N GLY A 60 -16.59 -12.86 -8.89
CA GLY A 60 -15.42 -13.72 -8.98
C GLY A 60 -14.54 -13.48 -10.21
N ARG A 61 -14.75 -12.45 -11.02
CA ARG A 61 -13.89 -12.16 -12.18
C ARG A 61 -12.51 -11.64 -11.77
N ILE A 62 -12.44 -10.78 -10.75
CA ILE A 62 -11.18 -10.24 -10.22
C ILE A 62 -10.96 -10.84 -8.84
N LYS A 63 -9.86 -11.56 -8.68
CA LYS A 63 -9.48 -12.16 -7.40
C LYS A 63 -8.03 -11.85 -7.09
N LEU A 64 -7.82 -11.19 -5.96
CA LEU A 64 -6.49 -10.91 -5.42
C LEU A 64 -6.14 -11.98 -4.40
N LYS A 65 -5.00 -12.63 -4.58
CA LYS A 65 -4.42 -13.49 -3.55
C LYS A 65 -3.38 -12.69 -2.78
N VAL A 66 -3.79 -12.18 -1.60
CA VAL A 66 -2.92 -11.38 -0.74
C VAL A 66 -1.97 -12.32 0.03
N TYR A 67 -0.70 -11.95 0.06
CA TYR A 67 0.37 -12.64 0.77
C TYR A 67 0.90 -11.73 1.89
N GLU A 68 1.10 -12.34 3.05
CA GLU A 68 1.69 -11.71 4.23
C GLU A 68 3.13 -11.24 3.98
N PRO A 69 3.62 -10.24 4.74
CA PRO A 69 4.99 -9.74 4.61
C PRO A 69 6.04 -10.85 4.57
N GLY A 70 6.97 -10.75 3.62
CA GLY A 70 8.06 -11.71 3.47
C GLY A 70 7.68 -13.07 2.87
N LYS A 71 6.41 -13.31 2.49
CA LYS A 71 6.01 -14.60 1.92
C LYS A 71 6.43 -14.80 0.47
N ILE A 72 6.52 -13.73 -0.32
CA ILE A 72 7.06 -13.78 -1.68
C ILE A 72 8.45 -13.16 -1.68
N LEU A 73 8.57 -11.93 -1.15
CA LEU A 73 9.83 -11.18 -1.05
C LEU A 73 9.85 -10.28 0.20
N PRO A 74 11.05 -9.82 0.63
CA PRO A 74 11.16 -8.83 1.70
C PRO A 74 10.38 -7.55 1.37
N PRO A 75 9.81 -6.86 2.38
CA PRO A 75 8.99 -5.66 2.14
C PRO A 75 9.67 -4.55 1.33
N LEU A 76 10.94 -4.30 1.53
CA LEU A 76 11.68 -3.26 0.80
C LEU A 76 12.02 -3.64 -0.66
N GLU A 77 11.82 -4.91 -1.05
CA GLU A 77 12.03 -5.41 -2.43
C GLU A 77 10.75 -5.41 -3.27
N ILE A 78 9.62 -5.00 -2.69
CA ILE A 78 8.32 -5.06 -3.35
C ILE A 78 8.28 -4.17 -4.59
N SER A 79 8.57 -2.88 -4.47
CA SER A 79 8.51 -1.94 -5.60
C SER A 79 9.53 -2.25 -6.70
N PRO A 80 10.78 -2.65 -6.41
CA PRO A 80 11.69 -3.19 -7.43
C PRO A 80 11.10 -4.36 -8.24
N SER A 81 10.39 -5.26 -7.58
CA SER A 81 9.75 -6.43 -8.23
C SER A 81 8.56 -6.03 -9.12
N ILE A 82 7.71 -5.10 -8.66
CA ILE A 82 6.63 -4.53 -9.50
C ILE A 82 7.23 -3.84 -10.73
N SER A 83 8.26 -3.01 -10.53
CA SER A 83 8.95 -2.27 -11.61
C SER A 83 9.45 -3.17 -12.72
N LYS A 84 9.95 -4.36 -12.37
CA LYS A 84 10.44 -5.39 -13.31
C LYS A 84 9.32 -6.22 -13.94
N GLY A 85 8.11 -6.17 -13.41
CA GLY A 85 6.99 -7.01 -13.83
C GLY A 85 6.98 -8.42 -13.22
N ASP A 86 7.84 -8.70 -12.24
CA ASP A 86 7.91 -10.02 -11.57
C ASP A 86 6.68 -10.24 -10.66
N LEU A 87 6.08 -9.15 -10.17
CA LEU A 87 4.88 -9.15 -9.35
C LEU A 87 3.84 -8.20 -9.96
N PRO A 88 2.59 -8.64 -10.19
CA PRO A 88 1.59 -7.82 -10.87
C PRO A 88 1.01 -6.70 -10.01
N ALA A 89 0.97 -6.87 -8.68
CA ALA A 89 0.43 -5.89 -7.75
C ALA A 89 0.99 -6.08 -6.34
N ALA A 90 0.97 -5.00 -5.56
CA ALA A 90 1.35 -5.03 -4.16
C ALA A 90 0.57 -3.98 -3.36
N TYR A 91 0.52 -4.18 -2.05
CA TYR A 91 0.07 -3.19 -1.09
C TYR A 91 1.29 -2.72 -0.30
N ASN A 92 1.72 -1.49 -0.57
CA ASN A 92 3.02 -0.99 -0.10
C ASN A 92 2.93 0.44 0.46
N TYR A 93 3.96 0.84 1.19
CA TYR A 93 4.13 2.18 1.74
C TYR A 93 5.15 2.95 0.91
N MET A 94 4.75 4.13 0.41
CA MET A 94 5.55 4.87 -0.57
C MET A 94 6.92 5.31 -0.02
N ALA A 95 7.03 5.66 1.27
CA ALA A 95 8.33 6.05 1.84
C ALA A 95 9.37 4.91 1.84
N TYR A 96 8.97 3.65 1.67
CA TYR A 96 9.93 2.56 1.53
C TYR A 96 10.72 2.63 0.20
N ASP A 97 10.24 3.42 -0.74
CA ASP A 97 10.93 3.67 -2.01
C ASP A 97 11.94 4.82 -1.95
N GLN A 98 12.14 5.48 -0.79
CA GLN A 98 12.97 6.69 -0.66
C GLN A 98 14.38 6.56 -1.24
N GLY A 99 15.00 5.39 -1.14
CA GLY A 99 16.34 5.15 -1.68
C GLY A 99 16.39 5.08 -3.20
N ARG A 100 15.26 4.81 -3.86
CA ARG A 100 15.14 4.64 -5.31
C ARG A 100 14.37 5.78 -5.96
N ILE A 101 13.37 6.29 -5.26
CA ILE A 101 12.49 7.39 -5.68
C ILE A 101 12.51 8.42 -4.54
N PRO A 102 13.47 9.37 -4.51
CA PRO A 102 13.58 10.33 -3.40
C PRO A 102 12.30 11.12 -3.14
N ALA A 103 11.53 11.45 -4.18
CA ALA A 103 10.27 12.17 -4.05
C ALA A 103 9.14 11.33 -3.41
N ALA A 104 9.28 10.01 -3.27
CA ALA A 104 8.27 9.14 -2.68
C ALA A 104 7.92 9.54 -1.24
N VAL A 105 8.86 10.11 -0.49
CA VAL A 105 8.65 10.57 0.88
C VAL A 105 7.64 11.71 1.00
N LEU A 106 7.42 12.47 -0.08
CA LEU A 106 6.43 13.55 -0.13
C LEU A 106 4.99 13.04 -0.22
N PHE A 107 4.79 11.77 -0.57
CA PHE A 107 3.50 11.09 -0.65
C PHE A 107 3.24 10.17 0.54
N ALA A 108 4.04 10.27 1.57
CA ALA A 108 3.99 9.42 2.75
C ALA A 108 3.78 10.27 4.03
N ALA A 109 4.29 9.85 5.16
CA ALA A 109 4.21 10.59 6.41
C ALA A 109 5.10 11.85 6.36
N VAL A 110 4.51 12.98 6.02
CA VAL A 110 5.18 14.29 6.04
C VAL A 110 4.95 14.91 7.42
N PRO A 111 6.01 15.22 8.19
CA PRO A 111 5.85 15.88 9.48
C PRO A 111 5.05 17.18 9.36
N PHE A 112 4.03 17.34 10.19
CA PHE A 112 3.08 18.49 10.15
C PHE A 112 2.34 18.63 8.82
N GLY A 113 2.20 17.53 8.06
CA GLY A 113 1.50 17.48 6.77
C GLY A 113 -0.02 17.45 6.90
N MET A 114 -0.67 17.02 5.82
CA MET A 114 -2.12 16.95 5.72
C MET A 114 -2.71 15.89 6.65
N GLU A 115 -3.87 16.19 7.21
CA GLU A 115 -4.72 15.19 7.85
C GLU A 115 -5.23 14.16 6.80
N PRO A 116 -5.61 12.94 7.22
CA PRO A 116 -5.99 11.87 6.28
C PRO A 116 -7.07 12.26 5.26
N TRP A 117 -8.09 13.04 5.69
CA TRP A 117 -9.16 13.50 4.79
C TRP A 117 -8.69 14.60 3.83
N GLU A 118 -7.78 15.48 4.26
CA GLU A 118 -7.16 16.50 3.41
C GLU A 118 -6.28 15.84 2.36
N TYR A 119 -5.50 14.83 2.77
CA TYR A 119 -4.68 14.04 1.87
C TYR A 119 -5.53 13.29 0.83
N ALA A 120 -6.64 12.67 1.25
CA ALA A 120 -7.56 12.01 0.33
C ALA A 120 -8.20 13.00 -0.66
N ALA A 121 -8.62 14.17 -0.18
CA ALA A 121 -9.16 15.24 -1.05
C ALA A 121 -8.11 15.71 -2.05
N TRP A 122 -6.88 15.99 -1.61
CA TRP A 122 -5.77 16.34 -2.51
C TRP A 122 -5.46 15.23 -3.52
N TRP A 123 -5.53 13.97 -3.09
CA TRP A 123 -5.25 12.83 -3.97
C TRP A 123 -6.29 12.68 -5.07
N PHE A 124 -7.58 12.73 -4.73
CA PHE A 124 -8.67 12.43 -5.68
C PHE A 124 -9.18 13.65 -6.43
N GLU A 125 -9.22 14.82 -5.81
CA GLU A 125 -9.78 16.05 -6.39
C GLU A 125 -8.70 17.08 -6.76
N GLY A 126 -7.49 16.91 -6.24
CA GLY A 126 -6.33 17.75 -6.55
C GLY A 126 -5.33 17.06 -7.49
N GLU A 127 -4.07 17.43 -7.37
CA GLU A 127 -2.98 16.94 -8.24
C GLU A 127 -2.27 15.69 -7.67
N GLY A 128 -2.66 15.18 -6.49
CA GLY A 128 -1.92 14.13 -5.77
C GLY A 128 -1.71 12.86 -6.58
N ALA A 129 -2.80 12.27 -7.11
CA ALA A 129 -2.72 11.05 -7.91
C ALA A 129 -1.91 11.26 -9.20
N LYS A 130 -2.07 12.42 -9.85
CA LYS A 130 -1.34 12.77 -11.07
C LYS A 130 0.16 12.86 -10.81
N LEU A 131 0.57 13.65 -9.80
CA LEU A 131 1.97 13.82 -9.44
C LEU A 131 2.63 12.50 -9.03
N ALA A 132 1.95 11.70 -8.21
CA ALA A 132 2.44 10.39 -7.81
C ALA A 132 2.67 9.49 -9.04
N ASN A 133 1.71 9.44 -9.96
CA ASN A 133 1.82 8.62 -11.15
C ASN A 133 2.84 9.15 -12.16
N GLU A 134 3.03 10.46 -12.30
CA GLU A 134 4.12 11.04 -13.11
C GLU A 134 5.51 10.57 -12.65
N ILE A 135 5.68 10.34 -11.35
CA ILE A 135 6.95 9.87 -10.78
C ILE A 135 7.06 8.35 -10.91
N TYR A 136 6.05 7.61 -10.48
CA TYR A 136 6.08 6.16 -10.41
C TYR A 136 5.95 5.47 -11.78
N ASN A 137 5.26 6.07 -12.75
CA ASN A 137 5.18 5.53 -14.11
C ASN A 137 6.55 5.46 -14.80
N LYS A 138 7.50 6.34 -14.44
CA LYS A 138 8.89 6.25 -14.90
C LYS A 138 9.59 4.98 -14.41
N GLN A 139 9.04 4.34 -13.39
CA GLN A 139 9.49 3.08 -12.81
C GLN A 139 8.59 1.89 -13.20
N ASN A 140 7.75 2.06 -14.23
CA ASN A 140 6.77 1.04 -14.64
C ASN A 140 5.81 0.64 -13.50
N ILE A 141 5.41 1.59 -12.65
CA ILE A 141 4.50 1.38 -11.53
C ILE A 141 3.32 2.35 -11.65
N GLN A 142 2.10 1.83 -11.62
CA GLN A 142 0.88 2.60 -11.46
C GLN A 142 0.50 2.64 -9.97
N VAL A 143 0.33 3.82 -9.40
CA VAL A 143 -0.04 4.00 -7.98
C VAL A 143 -1.52 4.27 -7.83
N LEU A 144 -2.14 3.58 -6.86
CA LEU A 144 -3.51 3.78 -6.43
C LEU A 144 -3.53 3.98 -4.91
N LEU A 145 -4.24 5.00 -4.42
CA LEU A 145 -4.44 5.19 -2.99
C LEU A 145 -5.45 4.16 -2.47
N CYS A 146 -5.01 3.29 -1.57
CA CYS A 146 -5.85 2.23 -0.99
C CYS A 146 -6.28 2.54 0.45
N SER A 147 -5.45 3.23 1.22
CA SER A 147 -5.77 3.68 2.57
C SER A 147 -4.88 4.83 3.01
N THR A 148 -5.33 5.53 4.04
CA THR A 148 -4.55 6.46 4.84
C THR A 148 -4.68 6.06 6.30
N ILE A 149 -3.74 6.44 7.14
CA ILE A 149 -3.80 6.24 8.59
C ILE A 149 -3.88 7.58 9.30
N GLY A 150 -4.28 7.55 10.56
CA GLY A 150 -4.28 8.74 11.42
C GLY A 150 -2.87 9.18 11.81
N PRO A 151 -2.76 10.28 12.59
CA PRO A 151 -1.48 10.76 13.09
C PRO A 151 -0.69 9.68 13.82
N GLU A 152 0.60 9.65 13.58
CA GLU A 152 1.54 8.73 14.19
C GLU A 152 2.15 9.34 15.47
N THR A 153 2.67 8.48 16.35
CA THR A 153 3.47 8.93 17.48
C THR A 153 4.85 9.41 17.01
N ALA A 154 5.45 10.34 17.75
CA ALA A 154 6.83 10.78 17.49
C ALA A 154 7.86 9.65 17.69
N GLY A 155 7.49 8.62 18.41
CA GLY A 155 8.29 7.40 18.59
C GLY A 155 8.25 6.83 20.00
N TRP A 156 8.91 5.68 20.14
CA TRP A 156 9.13 4.91 21.37
C TRP A 156 10.60 4.94 21.68
N TYR A 157 10.96 5.31 22.87
CA TYR A 157 12.34 5.57 23.30
C TYR A 157 12.67 4.77 24.56
N ARG A 158 13.79 4.10 24.58
CA ARG A 158 14.27 3.39 25.77
C ARG A 158 14.54 4.33 26.94
N ASN A 159 15.04 5.52 26.65
CA ASN A 159 15.27 6.57 27.63
C ASN A 159 14.48 7.83 27.24
N PRO A 160 14.03 8.63 28.23
CA PRO A 160 13.36 9.91 27.95
C PRO A 160 14.23 10.85 27.11
N ILE A 161 13.64 11.50 26.14
CA ILE A 161 14.27 12.59 25.37
C ILE A 161 13.83 13.90 25.98
N THR A 162 14.77 14.66 26.51
CA THR A 162 14.52 15.93 27.20
C THR A 162 15.13 17.13 26.49
N SER A 163 16.05 16.88 25.57
CA SER A 163 16.75 17.92 24.82
C SER A 163 17.19 17.41 23.45
N LEU A 164 17.54 18.31 22.52
CA LEU A 164 18.15 17.95 21.24
C LEU A 164 19.51 17.22 21.40
N ALA A 165 20.18 17.42 22.53
CA ALA A 165 21.45 16.73 22.79
C ALA A 165 21.25 15.21 22.95
N ASP A 166 20.10 14.78 23.46
CA ASP A 166 19.77 13.36 23.67
C ASP A 166 19.56 12.61 22.36
N LEU A 167 19.34 13.33 21.26
CA LEU A 167 19.19 12.75 19.90
C LEU A 167 20.55 12.44 19.25
N LYS A 168 21.66 13.02 19.74
CA LYS A 168 22.98 12.79 19.13
C LYS A 168 23.43 11.36 19.31
N GLY A 169 23.67 10.68 18.19
CA GLY A 169 24.08 9.27 18.17
C GLY A 169 22.96 8.26 18.49
N LEU A 170 21.73 8.72 18.74
CA LEU A 170 20.58 7.86 18.99
C LEU A 170 20.33 6.97 17.75
N LYS A 171 20.36 5.67 17.94
CA LYS A 171 20.05 4.68 16.90
C LYS A 171 18.54 4.50 16.86
N ILE A 172 17.90 5.08 15.87
CA ILE A 172 16.45 5.06 15.74
C ILE A 172 16.01 4.50 14.40
N ARG A 173 14.98 3.65 14.40
CA ARG A 173 14.27 3.36 13.17
C ARG A 173 13.30 4.51 12.89
N PHE A 174 13.45 5.13 11.74
CA PHE A 174 12.56 6.17 11.28
C PHE A 174 12.46 6.17 9.75
N SER A 175 11.25 6.38 9.21
CA SER A 175 11.03 6.40 7.77
C SER A 175 10.84 7.82 7.23
N GLY A 176 11.08 8.00 5.93
CA GLY A 176 10.75 9.23 5.22
C GLY A 176 11.47 10.48 5.71
N LEU A 177 10.79 11.62 5.61
CA LEU A 177 11.36 12.93 5.92
C LEU A 177 11.77 13.08 7.38
N GLY A 178 11.02 12.51 8.33
CA GLY A 178 11.37 12.56 9.75
C GLY A 178 12.73 11.92 10.03
N GLY A 179 13.02 10.78 9.41
CA GLY A 179 14.34 10.14 9.52
C GLY A 179 15.47 10.99 8.93
N MET A 180 15.22 11.67 7.83
CA MET A 180 16.20 12.59 7.21
C MET A 180 16.52 13.75 8.16
N VAL A 181 15.49 14.38 8.74
CA VAL A 181 15.66 15.47 9.71
C VAL A 181 16.44 15.00 10.94
N LEU A 182 16.12 13.82 11.48
CA LEU A 182 16.85 13.26 12.63
C LEU A 182 18.33 13.05 12.32
N ASN A 183 18.69 12.60 11.13
CA ASN A 183 20.08 12.46 10.71
C ASN A 183 20.80 13.80 10.67
N GLU A 184 20.16 14.87 10.18
CA GLU A 184 20.74 16.22 10.14
C GLU A 184 21.05 16.79 11.52
N ILE A 185 20.28 16.42 12.54
CA ILE A 185 20.51 16.85 13.92
C ILE A 185 21.38 15.87 14.74
N GLY A 186 21.94 14.86 14.07
CA GLY A 186 22.98 13.99 14.62
C GLY A 186 22.50 12.66 15.19
N ALA A 187 21.25 12.25 14.97
CA ALA A 187 20.79 10.89 15.21
C ALA A 187 21.33 9.92 14.13
N SER A 188 21.15 8.64 14.35
CA SER A 188 21.42 7.58 13.36
C SER A 188 20.11 6.91 12.99
N ALA A 189 19.34 7.56 12.10
CA ALA A 189 18.08 7.05 11.65
C ALA A 189 18.26 6.02 10.52
N THR A 190 17.60 4.87 10.65
CA THR A 190 17.64 3.78 9.68
C THR A 190 16.24 3.35 9.28
N LEU A 191 16.02 3.10 7.98
CA LEU A 191 14.80 2.51 7.48
C LEU A 191 14.81 0.99 7.71
N MET A 192 13.73 0.48 8.31
CA MET A 192 13.56 -0.95 8.57
C MET A 192 12.07 -1.31 8.45
N ALA A 193 11.78 -2.51 7.94
CA ALA A 193 10.41 -3.02 7.87
C ALA A 193 9.83 -3.30 9.28
N GLY A 194 8.51 -3.06 9.46
CA GLY A 194 7.87 -3.12 10.78
C GLY A 194 8.08 -4.43 11.55
N GLY A 195 8.04 -5.57 10.85
CA GLY A 195 8.22 -6.89 11.48
C GLY A 195 9.63 -7.17 12.03
N GLU A 196 10.61 -6.34 11.71
CA GLU A 196 12.02 -6.50 12.15
C GLU A 196 12.37 -5.63 13.35
N ILE A 197 11.54 -4.61 13.62
CA ILE A 197 11.85 -3.54 14.59
C ILE A 197 11.95 -4.08 16.03
N PHE A 198 10.96 -4.88 16.46
CA PHE A 198 10.92 -5.38 17.83
C PHE A 198 12.20 -6.15 18.19
N ALA A 199 12.64 -7.04 17.30
CA ALA A 199 13.85 -7.81 17.50
C ALA A 199 15.13 -6.93 17.55
N ALA A 200 15.14 -5.85 16.77
CA ALA A 200 16.26 -4.88 16.78
C ALA A 200 16.31 -4.07 18.09
N LEU A 201 15.14 -3.65 18.60
CA LEU A 201 15.01 -3.00 19.91
C LEU A 201 15.40 -3.96 21.05
N GLU A 202 14.90 -5.20 21.04
CA GLU A 202 15.20 -6.21 22.05
C GLU A 202 16.71 -6.50 22.15
N LYS A 203 17.37 -6.61 20.99
CA LYS A 203 18.83 -6.84 20.91
C LYS A 203 19.67 -5.59 21.22
N GLY A 204 19.08 -4.41 21.39
CA GLY A 204 19.79 -3.15 21.61
C GLY A 204 20.54 -2.64 20.36
N THR A 205 20.22 -3.11 19.17
CA THR A 205 20.74 -2.56 17.91
C THR A 205 20.04 -1.25 17.53
N LEU A 206 18.83 -1.03 18.07
CA LEU A 206 18.09 0.23 18.08
C LEU A 206 17.84 0.67 19.52
N ASP A 207 17.91 1.98 19.74
CA ASP A 207 17.58 2.63 21.01
C ASP A 207 16.14 3.16 21.02
N ALA A 208 15.58 3.38 19.83
CA ALA A 208 14.26 3.96 19.63
C ALA A 208 13.65 3.54 18.29
N THR A 209 12.35 3.74 18.16
CA THR A 209 11.63 3.59 16.88
C THR A 209 10.46 4.55 16.78
N GLU A 210 10.18 5.03 15.61
CA GLU A 210 8.87 5.47 15.13
C GLU A 210 8.34 4.38 14.18
N TYR A 211 7.03 4.21 14.08
CA TYR A 211 6.48 3.28 13.10
C TYR A 211 5.07 3.64 12.63
N SER A 212 4.10 3.81 13.55
CA SER A 212 2.70 3.99 13.16
C SER A 212 1.87 4.62 14.28
N MET A 213 0.58 4.37 14.26
CA MET A 213 -0.35 4.77 15.32
C MET A 213 -0.12 3.95 16.60
N PRO A 214 -0.44 4.51 17.79
CA PRO A 214 -0.29 3.79 19.07
C PRO A 214 -0.89 2.39 19.07
N ALA A 215 -2.08 2.22 18.47
CA ALA A 215 -2.77 0.93 18.41
C ALA A 215 -1.99 -0.15 17.64
N ILE A 216 -1.22 0.23 16.62
CA ILE A 216 -0.37 -0.69 15.87
C ILE A 216 0.93 -0.95 16.62
N ASP A 217 1.54 0.10 17.14
CA ASP A 217 2.80 0.03 17.88
C ASP A 217 2.66 -0.83 19.15
N GLU A 218 1.49 -0.80 19.78
CA GLU A 218 1.16 -1.68 20.90
C GLU A 218 1.08 -3.15 20.47
N VAL A 219 0.43 -3.45 19.33
CA VAL A 219 0.40 -4.81 18.77
C VAL A 219 1.80 -5.31 18.44
N LEU A 220 2.70 -4.43 17.98
CA LEU A 220 4.10 -4.74 17.72
C LEU A 220 4.96 -4.86 18.99
N GLY A 221 4.43 -4.47 20.14
CA GLY A 221 5.05 -4.64 21.44
C GLY A 221 6.07 -3.56 21.82
N PHE A 222 6.14 -2.44 21.10
CA PHE A 222 7.15 -1.39 21.35
C PHE A 222 7.06 -0.78 22.75
N HIS A 223 5.86 -0.77 23.34
CA HIS A 223 5.62 -0.33 24.72
C HIS A 223 6.30 -1.19 25.80
N LYS A 224 6.92 -2.32 25.43
CA LYS A 224 7.57 -3.26 26.37
C LYS A 224 9.08 -3.07 26.49
N ILE A 225 9.67 -2.15 25.73
CA ILE A 225 11.12 -2.00 25.59
C ILE A 225 11.61 -0.68 26.15
#